data_11927574bef593bb4e09d38ec230678c
#
_entry.id   11927574bef593bb4e09d38ec230678c
#
_cell.length_a   1.000
_cell.length_b   1.000
_cell.length_c   1.000
_cell.angle_alpha   90.00
_cell.angle_beta   90.00
_cell.angle_gamma   90.00
#
_symmetry.space_group_name_H-M   'P 1'
#
loop_
_entity.id
_entity.type
_entity.pdbx_description
1 polymer ?
#
loop_
_entity_poly.entity_id
_entity_poly.type
_entity_poly.pdbx_seq_one_letter_code
_entity_poly.pdbx_strand_id
1 'polypeptide(L)'
;GTNVPDFSLSKCPFKLEIPGGMIVEIVDSTSGYVDLMKSIFDFNAIKKLLSRKDFSMIFDGLHGVAGPYAQAIFVNELGVSSSNLSGCVPKEDFGGGHPDPNLTYAPALVTKMGLRRDGTPLDDDGKTTTPSFGAACDGDADRNMLLGSSFFVTPSDSVAMIAANAQKCIPYFKKNGLRAVARSMPTSMALDRVAKEMKIPCFVVPTGWKFFGNLMDSGSMGKTNYCPLICGEESFGTGSSHIREKDGIWAVLCWLNILASRNEQ
;
A
#
# COMPACT_ATOMS: atom_id res chain seq x y z
N GLY A 1 -18.38 -9.38 -36.14
CA GLY A 1 -18.12 -8.68 -34.90
C GLY A 1 -19.31 -7.84 -34.49
N THR A 2 -19.76 -7.95 -33.26
CA THR A 2 -20.85 -7.13 -32.71
C THR A 2 -20.31 -5.71 -32.53
N ASN A 3 -20.93 -4.72 -33.18
CA ASN A 3 -20.60 -3.32 -32.90
C ASN A 3 -21.05 -3.00 -31.46
N VAL A 4 -20.10 -2.90 -30.55
CA VAL A 4 -20.37 -2.39 -29.22
C VAL A 4 -20.32 -0.86 -29.32
N PRO A 5 -21.37 -0.13 -28.90
CA PRO A 5 -21.34 1.32 -28.93
C PRO A 5 -20.24 1.87 -28.02
N ASP A 6 -19.61 2.98 -28.43
CA ASP A 6 -18.71 3.73 -27.58
C ASP A 6 -19.44 4.19 -26.32
N PHE A 7 -18.93 3.82 -25.17
CA PHE A 7 -19.47 4.24 -23.89
C PHE A 7 -18.39 4.91 -23.04
N SER A 8 -18.78 5.98 -22.39
CA SER A 8 -17.87 6.71 -21.49
C SER A 8 -17.77 5.99 -20.15
N LEU A 9 -16.58 5.56 -19.79
CA LEU A 9 -16.26 5.00 -18.46
C LEU A 9 -16.47 6.02 -17.31
N SER A 10 -16.69 7.31 -17.64
CA SER A 10 -16.96 8.36 -16.66
C SER A 10 -18.37 8.33 -16.07
N LYS A 11 -19.26 7.48 -16.57
CA LYS A 11 -20.63 7.32 -16.08
C LYS A 11 -20.79 5.99 -15.35
N CYS A 12 -20.26 5.89 -14.15
CA CYS A 12 -20.48 4.74 -13.25
C CYS A 12 -21.58 5.06 -12.23
N PRO A 13 -22.48 4.11 -11.89
CA PRO A 13 -22.67 2.83 -12.57
C PRO A 13 -23.44 2.98 -13.89
N PHE A 14 -23.08 2.20 -14.89
CA PHE A 14 -23.73 2.20 -16.18
C PHE A 14 -24.00 0.75 -16.64
N LYS A 15 -25.25 0.50 -17.11
CA LYS A 15 -25.64 -0.80 -17.68
C LYS A 15 -25.88 -0.65 -19.16
N LEU A 16 -25.29 -1.52 -19.96
CA LEU A 16 -25.50 -1.63 -21.40
C LEU A 16 -26.07 -3.01 -21.72
N GLU A 17 -27.22 -3.02 -22.35
CA GLU A 17 -27.80 -4.25 -22.92
C GLU A 17 -27.27 -4.43 -24.34
N ILE A 18 -26.61 -5.55 -24.58
CA ILE A 18 -26.08 -5.91 -25.90
C ILE A 18 -27.07 -6.89 -26.58
N PRO A 19 -27.30 -6.80 -27.92
CA PRO A 19 -28.11 -7.77 -28.65
C PRO A 19 -27.62 -9.20 -28.35
N GLY A 20 -28.55 -10.09 -27.95
CA GLY A 20 -28.25 -11.45 -27.51
C GLY A 20 -28.40 -11.68 -26.00
N GLY A 21 -28.89 -10.68 -25.26
CA GLY A 21 -29.22 -10.80 -23.82
C GLY A 21 -28.04 -10.67 -22.89
N MET A 22 -26.84 -10.27 -23.38
CA MET A 22 -25.70 -9.98 -22.53
C MET A 22 -25.83 -8.59 -21.92
N ILE A 23 -25.60 -8.48 -20.63
CA ILE A 23 -25.55 -7.21 -19.88
C ILE A 23 -24.11 -6.91 -19.53
N VAL A 24 -23.63 -5.72 -19.91
CA VAL A 24 -22.35 -5.17 -19.47
C VAL A 24 -22.65 -4.12 -18.39
N GLU A 25 -22.13 -4.32 -17.20
CA GLU A 25 -22.26 -3.39 -16.10
C GLU A 25 -20.89 -2.77 -15.78
N ILE A 26 -20.81 -1.45 -15.84
CA ILE A 26 -19.62 -0.70 -15.45
C ILE A 26 -19.82 -0.29 -14.00
N VAL A 27 -18.92 -0.76 -13.15
CA VAL A 27 -18.95 -0.50 -11.71
C VAL A 27 -17.82 0.45 -11.31
N ASP A 28 -17.99 1.15 -10.18
CA ASP A 28 -16.89 1.89 -9.55
C ASP A 28 -15.85 0.90 -8.99
N SER A 29 -14.64 0.98 -9.53
CA SER A 29 -13.53 0.10 -9.13
C SER A 29 -12.97 0.43 -7.75
N THR A 30 -13.22 1.62 -7.20
CA THR A 30 -12.60 2.12 -5.97
C THR A 30 -13.43 1.85 -4.72
N SER A 31 -14.75 1.91 -4.79
CA SER A 31 -15.66 1.88 -3.63
C SER A 31 -15.51 0.62 -2.80
N GLY A 32 -15.52 -0.56 -3.44
CA GLY A 32 -15.37 -1.84 -2.74
C GLY A 32 -14.02 -1.98 -2.03
N TYR A 33 -12.96 -1.45 -2.63
CA TYR A 33 -11.64 -1.45 -2.03
C TYR A 33 -11.58 -0.46 -0.84
N VAL A 34 -12.15 0.72 -0.97
CA VAL A 34 -12.26 1.71 0.13
C VAL A 34 -12.98 1.09 1.33
N ASP A 35 -14.10 0.42 1.11
CA ASP A 35 -14.86 -0.24 2.17
C ASP A 35 -14.05 -1.37 2.85
N LEU A 36 -13.31 -2.14 2.07
CA LEU A 36 -12.38 -3.14 2.59
C LEU A 36 -11.31 -2.49 3.48
N MET A 37 -10.67 -1.41 3.03
CA MET A 37 -9.65 -0.70 3.82
C MET A 37 -10.25 -0.12 5.11
N LYS A 38 -11.45 0.45 5.06
CA LYS A 38 -12.17 0.94 6.26
C LYS A 38 -12.50 -0.18 7.26
N SER A 39 -12.66 -1.41 6.78
CA SER A 39 -12.89 -2.58 7.66
C SER A 39 -11.62 -3.08 8.35
N ILE A 40 -10.45 -2.74 7.81
CA ILE A 40 -9.14 -3.18 8.32
C ILE A 40 -8.52 -2.13 9.25
N PHE A 41 -8.56 -0.85 8.86
CA PHE A 41 -7.84 0.24 9.49
C PHE A 41 -8.72 1.20 10.29
N ASP A 42 -8.12 1.90 11.26
CA ASP A 42 -8.77 2.99 11.99
C ASP A 42 -8.63 4.31 11.22
N PHE A 43 -9.58 4.56 10.31
CA PHE A 43 -9.61 5.78 9.52
C PHE A 43 -9.77 7.05 10.36
N ASN A 44 -10.42 6.96 11.53
CA ASN A 44 -10.56 8.11 12.43
C ASN A 44 -9.22 8.49 13.06
N ALA A 45 -8.47 7.51 13.55
CA ALA A 45 -7.13 7.75 14.09
C ALA A 45 -6.16 8.26 13.02
N ILE A 46 -6.18 7.68 11.82
CA ILE A 46 -5.36 8.15 10.69
C ILE A 46 -5.74 9.59 10.31
N LYS A 47 -7.02 9.90 10.18
CA LYS A 47 -7.50 11.24 9.86
C LYS A 47 -7.06 12.27 10.91
N LYS A 48 -7.13 11.91 12.20
CA LYS A 48 -6.65 12.75 13.30
C LYS A 48 -5.15 13.03 13.18
N LEU A 49 -4.33 12.01 12.87
CA LEU A 49 -2.90 12.20 12.61
C LEU A 49 -2.66 13.17 11.44
N LEU A 50 -3.32 12.92 10.30
CA LEU A 50 -3.16 13.70 9.07
C LEU A 50 -3.68 15.14 9.18
N SER A 51 -4.57 15.44 10.14
CA SER A 51 -5.06 16.80 10.42
C SER A 51 -4.13 17.63 11.31
N ARG A 52 -3.07 17.05 11.85
CA ARG A 52 -2.11 17.76 12.70
C ARG A 52 -1.28 18.74 11.87
N LYS A 53 -0.97 19.89 12.44
CA LYS A 53 -0.13 20.93 11.79
C LYS A 53 1.33 20.54 11.64
N ASP A 54 1.80 19.66 12.51
CA ASP A 54 3.18 19.16 12.57
C ASP A 54 3.38 17.82 11.82
N PHE A 55 2.34 17.33 11.15
CA PHE A 55 2.40 16.11 10.34
C PHE A 55 1.92 16.38 8.93
N SER A 56 2.73 16.03 7.95
CA SER A 56 2.35 16.15 6.54
C SER A 56 2.75 14.88 5.78
N MET A 57 1.90 14.48 4.83
CA MET A 57 2.19 13.38 3.93
C MET A 57 2.16 13.82 2.48
N ILE A 58 2.91 13.12 1.65
CA ILE A 58 2.84 13.18 0.19
C ILE A 58 2.75 11.76 -0.38
N PHE A 59 2.05 11.62 -1.49
CA PHE A 59 1.90 10.36 -2.18
C PHE A 59 2.14 10.54 -3.68
N ASP A 60 2.89 9.62 -4.29
CA ASP A 60 3.13 9.60 -5.73
C ASP A 60 2.61 8.30 -6.34
N GLY A 61 1.64 8.43 -7.24
CA GLY A 61 1.06 7.31 -7.98
C GLY A 61 1.81 6.94 -9.25
N LEU A 62 2.91 7.64 -9.57
CA LEU A 62 3.76 7.41 -10.77
C LEU A 62 2.94 7.28 -12.07
N HIS A 63 1.79 7.97 -12.16
CA HIS A 63 0.82 7.89 -13.24
C HIS A 63 0.24 6.50 -13.52
N GLY A 64 0.33 5.60 -12.53
CA GLY A 64 -0.27 4.28 -12.53
C GLY A 64 -1.71 4.26 -12.01
N VAL A 65 -2.25 3.06 -11.85
CA VAL A 65 -3.64 2.83 -11.44
C VAL A 65 -3.92 3.15 -9.97
N ALA A 66 -2.89 3.36 -9.15
CA ALA A 66 -3.05 3.81 -7.76
C ALA A 66 -3.78 5.15 -7.63
N GLY A 67 -3.74 6.02 -8.66
CA GLY A 67 -4.24 7.38 -8.59
C GLY A 67 -5.69 7.51 -8.13
N PRO A 68 -6.67 6.90 -8.78
CA PRO A 68 -8.08 6.93 -8.37
C PRO A 68 -8.31 6.42 -6.95
N TYR A 69 -7.61 5.37 -6.53
CA TYR A 69 -7.68 4.81 -5.16
C TYR A 69 -7.07 5.76 -4.13
N ALA A 70 -5.93 6.37 -4.45
CA ALA A 70 -5.30 7.38 -3.60
C ALA A 70 -6.20 8.61 -3.42
N GLN A 71 -6.85 9.07 -4.50
CA GLN A 71 -7.84 10.15 -4.43
C GLN A 71 -9.01 9.78 -3.52
N ALA A 72 -9.58 8.58 -3.69
CA ALA A 72 -10.72 8.12 -2.90
C ALA A 72 -10.35 7.98 -1.41
N ILE A 73 -9.20 7.40 -1.10
CA ILE A 73 -8.79 7.11 0.28
C ILE A 73 -8.18 8.35 0.94
N PHE A 74 -7.09 8.89 0.37
CA PHE A 74 -6.33 9.92 1.08
C PHE A 74 -7.04 11.28 1.05
N VAL A 75 -7.67 11.65 -0.07
CA VAL A 75 -8.36 12.95 -0.17
C VAL A 75 -9.79 12.86 0.36
N ASN A 76 -10.62 11.98 -0.21
CA ASN A 76 -12.05 11.99 0.08
C ASN A 76 -12.36 11.47 1.48
N GLU A 77 -11.73 10.38 1.92
CA GLU A 77 -11.99 9.78 3.23
C GLU A 77 -11.11 10.38 4.33
N LEU A 78 -9.82 10.55 4.08
CA LEU A 78 -8.85 10.96 5.11
C LEU A 78 -8.60 12.46 5.17
N GLY A 79 -9.01 13.23 4.16
CA GLY A 79 -8.95 14.69 4.16
C GLY A 79 -7.56 15.28 3.85
N VAL A 80 -6.68 14.51 3.22
CA VAL A 80 -5.40 15.00 2.69
C VAL A 80 -5.67 15.98 1.55
N SER A 81 -4.92 17.09 1.48
CA SER A 81 -5.02 17.99 0.33
C SER A 81 -4.65 17.29 -0.97
N SER A 82 -5.42 17.48 -2.02
CA SER A 82 -5.10 16.95 -3.36
C SER A 82 -3.75 17.45 -3.89
N SER A 83 -3.26 18.60 -3.41
CA SER A 83 -1.93 19.11 -3.75
C SER A 83 -0.78 18.26 -3.20
N ASN A 84 -1.06 17.36 -2.26
CA ASN A 84 -0.10 16.42 -1.70
C ASN A 84 -0.03 15.08 -2.47
N LEU A 85 -0.86 14.94 -3.50
CA LEU A 85 -0.84 13.81 -4.41
C LEU A 85 -0.17 14.21 -5.73
N SER A 86 0.84 13.47 -6.16
CA SER A 86 1.49 13.60 -7.45
C SER A 86 1.34 12.32 -8.27
N GLY A 87 1.42 12.42 -9.59
CA GLY A 87 1.30 11.24 -10.47
C GLY A 87 0.00 10.45 -10.32
N CYS A 88 -1.07 11.04 -9.77
CA CYS A 88 -2.31 10.34 -9.46
C CYS A 88 -3.38 10.43 -10.56
N VAL A 89 -3.03 10.92 -11.73
CA VAL A 89 -3.82 10.78 -12.97
C VAL A 89 -3.18 9.70 -13.80
N PRO A 90 -3.84 8.54 -13.98
CA PRO A 90 -3.30 7.44 -14.80
C PRO A 90 -3.03 7.87 -16.23
N LYS A 91 -1.93 7.41 -16.79
CA LYS A 91 -1.55 7.64 -18.18
C LYS A 91 -1.08 6.34 -18.81
N GLU A 92 -1.40 6.11 -20.08
CA GLU A 92 -1.06 4.88 -20.80
C GLU A 92 0.44 4.62 -20.86
N ASP A 93 1.24 5.68 -20.94
CA ASP A 93 2.72 5.67 -20.97
C ASP A 93 3.35 6.05 -19.62
N PHE A 94 2.57 6.10 -18.54
CA PHE A 94 3.00 6.60 -17.23
C PHE A 94 3.61 8.01 -17.28
N GLY A 95 3.17 8.85 -18.25
CA GLY A 95 3.70 10.19 -18.48
C GLY A 95 5.12 10.21 -19.04
N GLY A 96 5.52 9.15 -19.75
CA GLY A 96 6.88 8.97 -20.25
C GLY A 96 7.88 8.54 -19.17
N GLY A 97 7.40 8.20 -17.97
CA GLY A 97 8.21 7.75 -16.83
C GLY A 97 8.37 6.24 -16.75
N HIS A 98 9.15 5.81 -15.77
CA HIS A 98 9.26 4.40 -15.37
C HIS A 98 8.55 4.22 -14.02
N PRO A 99 7.38 3.56 -13.97
CA PRO A 99 6.55 3.53 -12.78
C PRO A 99 7.01 2.44 -11.79
N ASP A 100 8.21 2.59 -11.24
CA ASP A 100 8.78 1.69 -10.26
C ASP A 100 9.06 2.48 -8.96
N PRO A 101 8.49 2.12 -7.80
CA PRO A 101 8.51 2.90 -6.59
C PRO A 101 9.83 2.70 -5.83
N ASN A 102 10.91 3.23 -6.37
CA ASN A 102 12.23 3.17 -5.76
C ASN A 102 12.97 4.52 -5.84
N LEU A 103 14.12 4.59 -5.17
CA LEU A 103 14.93 5.80 -5.08
C LEU A 103 15.40 6.33 -6.45
N THR A 104 15.46 5.46 -7.45
CA THR A 104 15.92 5.80 -8.80
C THR A 104 14.82 6.40 -9.66
N TYR A 105 13.62 5.80 -9.61
CA TYR A 105 12.54 6.11 -10.55
C TYR A 105 11.45 7.03 -9.99
N ALA A 106 11.52 7.36 -8.68
CA ALA A 106 10.68 8.39 -8.06
C ALA A 106 11.51 9.61 -7.56
N PRO A 107 12.38 10.24 -8.41
CA PRO A 107 13.36 11.22 -7.95
C PRO A 107 12.72 12.48 -7.37
N ALA A 108 11.56 12.89 -7.86
CA ALA A 108 10.84 14.06 -7.35
C ALA A 108 10.36 13.86 -5.92
N LEU A 109 9.77 12.69 -5.63
CA LEU A 109 9.36 12.31 -4.29
C LEU A 109 10.59 12.20 -3.36
N VAL A 110 11.62 11.48 -3.79
CA VAL A 110 12.85 11.24 -3.00
C VAL A 110 13.50 12.56 -2.59
N THR A 111 13.67 13.49 -3.54
CA THR A 111 14.22 14.83 -3.26
C THR A 111 13.33 15.62 -2.29
N LYS A 112 12.01 15.59 -2.50
CA LYS A 112 11.06 16.29 -1.62
C LYS A 112 11.04 15.74 -0.20
N MET A 113 11.38 14.45 -0.04
CA MET A 113 11.54 13.79 1.25
C MET A 113 12.94 14.01 1.88
N GLY A 114 13.78 14.88 1.32
CA GLY A 114 15.08 15.22 1.87
C GLY A 114 16.15 14.15 1.65
N LEU A 115 16.04 13.37 0.57
CA LEU A 115 16.94 12.26 0.27
C LEU A 115 17.64 12.43 -1.08
N ARG A 116 18.85 11.90 -1.16
CA ARG A 116 19.57 11.64 -2.41
C ARG A 116 19.13 10.31 -3.00
N ARG A 117 19.50 10.09 -4.26
CA ARG A 117 19.17 8.87 -5.01
C ARG A 117 19.80 7.59 -4.43
N ASP A 118 20.82 7.73 -3.63
CA ASP A 118 21.47 6.62 -2.90
C ASP A 118 20.84 6.36 -1.51
N GLY A 119 19.79 7.09 -1.15
CA GLY A 119 19.09 6.98 0.12
C GLY A 119 19.72 7.77 1.26
N THR A 120 20.81 8.50 1.02
CA THR A 120 21.42 9.37 2.03
C THR A 120 20.65 10.68 2.16
N PRO A 121 20.58 11.28 3.37
CA PRO A 121 19.96 12.59 3.56
C PRO A 121 20.61 13.68 2.71
N LEU A 122 19.80 14.61 2.22
CA LEU A 122 20.30 15.87 1.67
C LEU A 122 20.88 16.73 2.80
N ASP A 123 21.78 17.62 2.44
CA ASP A 123 22.29 18.59 3.41
C ASP A 123 21.14 19.51 3.84
N ASP A 124 21.03 19.73 5.15
CA ASP A 124 20.01 20.63 5.69
C ASP A 124 20.38 22.10 5.36
N ASP A 125 19.60 22.71 4.50
CA ASP A 125 19.77 24.12 4.12
C ASP A 125 19.01 25.08 5.07
N GLY A 126 18.30 24.53 6.08
CA GLY A 126 17.50 25.29 7.03
C GLY A 126 16.29 26.00 6.42
N LYS A 127 16.00 25.80 5.13
CA LYS A 127 14.95 26.52 4.37
C LYS A 127 13.83 25.60 3.90
N THR A 128 14.13 24.32 3.66
CA THR A 128 13.19 23.38 3.07
C THR A 128 12.51 22.55 4.16
N THR A 129 11.18 22.67 4.28
CA THR A 129 10.42 21.81 5.19
C THR A 129 10.18 20.46 4.52
N THR A 130 10.81 19.43 5.05
CA THR A 130 10.63 18.06 4.59
C THR A 130 9.32 17.47 5.15
N PRO A 131 8.46 16.84 4.33
CA PRO A 131 7.26 16.18 4.84
C PRO A 131 7.59 15.07 5.84
N SER A 132 6.63 14.78 6.72
CA SER A 132 6.80 13.75 7.76
C SER A 132 6.76 12.33 7.18
N PHE A 133 5.97 12.15 6.10
CA PHE A 133 5.72 10.85 5.48
C PHE A 133 5.57 10.97 3.97
N GLY A 134 6.27 10.14 3.25
CA GLY A 134 6.18 10.02 1.79
C GLY A 134 5.93 8.57 1.37
N ALA A 135 5.14 8.38 0.32
CA ALA A 135 4.91 7.06 -0.25
C ALA A 135 4.75 7.13 -1.77
N ALA A 136 5.09 6.04 -2.45
CA ALA A 136 4.80 5.85 -3.86
C ALA A 136 4.30 4.42 -4.11
N CYS A 137 3.47 4.26 -5.16
CA CYS A 137 3.12 2.96 -5.71
C CYS A 137 3.56 2.87 -7.17
N ASP A 138 3.77 1.64 -7.66
CA ASP A 138 4.11 1.37 -9.05
C ASP A 138 2.91 1.43 -10.01
N GLY A 139 3.14 1.03 -11.26
CA GLY A 139 2.16 1.16 -12.34
C GLY A 139 0.84 0.43 -12.10
N ASP A 140 0.88 -0.75 -11.51
CA ASP A 140 -0.30 -1.56 -11.15
C ASP A 140 -0.63 -1.53 -9.64
N ALA A 141 0.10 -0.71 -8.87
CA ALA A 141 -0.13 -0.42 -7.46
C ALA A 141 0.10 -1.60 -6.50
N ASP A 142 0.80 -2.63 -6.92
CA ASP A 142 1.09 -3.80 -6.09
C ASP A 142 2.35 -3.60 -5.22
N ARG A 143 3.28 -2.73 -5.62
CA ARG A 143 4.50 -2.37 -4.87
C ARG A 143 4.39 -1.00 -4.23
N ASN A 144 5.20 -0.78 -3.19
CA ASN A 144 5.20 0.48 -2.44
C ASN A 144 6.60 0.89 -2.00
N MET A 145 6.94 2.17 -2.09
CA MET A 145 8.09 2.77 -1.41
C MET A 145 7.59 3.65 -0.28
N LEU A 146 8.27 3.58 0.87
CA LEU A 146 7.93 4.35 2.06
C LEU A 146 9.14 5.18 2.51
N LEU A 147 8.90 6.44 2.80
CA LEU A 147 9.89 7.41 3.19
C LEU A 147 9.42 8.15 4.45
N GLY A 148 10.28 8.29 5.42
CA GLY A 148 10.18 9.29 6.47
C GLY A 148 10.94 10.56 6.08
N SER A 149 10.86 11.60 6.91
CA SER A 149 11.66 12.81 6.72
C SER A 149 13.14 12.46 6.71
N SER A 150 13.81 12.67 5.58
CA SER A 150 15.23 12.32 5.35
C SER A 150 15.59 10.87 5.68
N PHE A 151 14.63 9.94 5.53
CA PHE A 151 14.83 8.54 5.89
C PHE A 151 14.17 7.59 4.89
N PHE A 152 14.93 6.64 4.35
CA PHE A 152 14.42 5.58 3.49
C PHE A 152 14.08 4.34 4.32
N VAL A 153 12.84 3.89 4.23
CA VAL A 153 12.39 2.63 4.85
C VAL A 153 12.62 1.49 3.85
N THR A 154 13.57 0.61 4.15
CA THR A 154 13.81 -0.55 3.27
C THR A 154 12.58 -1.48 3.26
N PRO A 155 12.24 -2.13 2.14
CA PRO A 155 11.10 -3.06 2.08
C PRO A 155 11.19 -4.19 3.12
N SER A 156 12.38 -4.72 3.32
CA SER A 156 12.64 -5.77 4.32
C SER A 156 12.33 -5.33 5.75
N ASP A 157 12.68 -4.08 6.09
CA ASP A 157 12.37 -3.51 7.41
C ASP A 157 10.91 -3.14 7.51
N SER A 158 10.31 -2.63 6.41
CA SER A 158 8.90 -2.27 6.37
C SER A 158 7.99 -3.43 6.75
N VAL A 159 8.14 -4.60 6.12
CA VAL A 159 7.30 -5.77 6.44
C VAL A 159 7.50 -6.24 7.87
N ALA A 160 8.73 -6.19 8.40
CA ALA A 160 9.01 -6.56 9.78
C ALA A 160 8.37 -5.58 10.78
N MET A 161 8.45 -4.27 10.50
CA MET A 161 7.83 -3.23 11.32
C MET A 161 6.31 -3.31 11.30
N ILE A 162 5.69 -3.55 10.15
CA ILE A 162 4.25 -3.76 10.04
C ILE A 162 3.85 -4.97 10.89
N ALA A 163 4.50 -6.11 10.73
CA ALA A 163 4.18 -7.33 11.48
C ALA A 163 4.31 -7.14 12.99
N ALA A 164 5.40 -6.51 13.45
CA ALA A 164 5.66 -6.24 14.87
C ALA A 164 4.60 -5.36 15.55
N ASN A 165 3.94 -4.51 14.78
CA ASN A 165 2.97 -3.54 15.28
C ASN A 165 1.51 -3.89 14.94
N ALA A 166 1.26 -4.78 14.00
CA ALA A 166 -0.07 -5.06 13.46
C ALA A 166 -1.10 -5.36 14.56
N GLN A 167 -0.82 -6.29 15.47
CA GLN A 167 -1.77 -6.68 16.53
C GLN A 167 -2.00 -5.57 17.57
N LYS A 168 -1.07 -4.62 17.70
CA LYS A 168 -1.21 -3.51 18.67
C LYS A 168 -1.92 -2.31 18.08
N CYS A 169 -1.69 -2.04 16.79
CA CYS A 169 -2.06 -0.78 16.16
C CYS A 169 -3.21 -0.90 15.15
N ILE A 170 -3.38 -2.03 14.47
CA ILE A 170 -4.34 -2.18 13.38
C ILE A 170 -5.57 -2.95 13.88
N PRO A 171 -6.78 -2.36 13.83
CA PRO A 171 -8.01 -2.97 14.39
C PRO A 171 -8.28 -4.39 13.91
N TYR A 172 -8.09 -4.66 12.64
CA TYR A 172 -8.30 -6.00 12.08
C TYR A 172 -7.42 -7.05 12.75
N PHE A 173 -6.11 -6.79 12.89
CA PHE A 173 -5.18 -7.73 13.53
C PHE A 173 -5.32 -7.75 15.06
N LYS A 174 -5.72 -6.64 15.66
CA LYS A 174 -6.04 -6.59 17.09
C LYS A 174 -7.21 -7.53 17.43
N LYS A 175 -8.23 -7.60 16.57
CA LYS A 175 -9.40 -8.44 16.72
C LYS A 175 -9.15 -9.92 16.39
N ASN A 176 -8.46 -10.19 15.28
CA ASN A 176 -8.34 -11.53 14.70
C ASN A 176 -7.00 -12.22 15.00
N GLY A 177 -6.02 -11.48 15.54
CA GLY A 177 -4.64 -11.94 15.70
C GLY A 177 -3.83 -11.90 14.39
N LEU A 178 -2.54 -12.12 14.50
CA LEU A 178 -1.64 -12.43 13.38
C LEU A 178 -1.16 -13.86 13.61
N ARG A 179 -1.46 -14.77 12.69
CA ARG A 179 -1.21 -16.22 12.91
C ARG A 179 0.11 -16.69 12.31
N ALA A 180 0.60 -16.01 11.29
CA ALA A 180 1.87 -16.32 10.65
C ALA A 180 2.41 -15.10 9.91
N VAL A 181 3.69 -15.14 9.58
CA VAL A 181 4.33 -14.23 8.64
C VAL A 181 5.10 -14.99 7.59
N ALA A 182 5.34 -14.37 6.44
CA ALA A 182 6.12 -14.98 5.38
C ALA A 182 7.00 -13.96 4.66
N ARG A 183 8.17 -14.39 4.21
CA ARG A 183 9.08 -13.59 3.40
C ARG A 183 9.65 -14.38 2.23
N SER A 184 10.04 -13.68 1.17
CA SER A 184 10.85 -14.29 0.11
C SER A 184 12.26 -14.61 0.62
N MET A 185 12.92 -15.55 -0.04
CA MET A 185 14.29 -15.98 0.33
C MET A 185 15.30 -14.81 0.39
N PRO A 186 15.32 -13.85 -0.56
CA PRO A 186 16.24 -12.71 -0.53
C PRO A 186 15.87 -11.62 0.47
N THR A 187 14.65 -11.61 1.02
CA THR A 187 14.23 -10.65 2.06
C THR A 187 14.99 -10.89 3.36
N SER A 188 15.35 -9.83 4.06
CA SER A 188 16.16 -9.94 5.29
C SER A 188 15.47 -10.74 6.40
N MET A 189 16.28 -11.27 7.31
CA MET A 189 15.79 -12.04 8.47
C MET A 189 15.19 -11.16 9.59
N ALA A 190 14.93 -9.89 9.35
CA ALA A 190 14.27 -9.03 10.34
C ALA A 190 12.90 -9.58 10.72
N LEU A 191 12.14 -10.06 9.72
CA LEU A 191 10.81 -10.67 9.94
C LEU A 191 10.88 -11.97 10.76
N ASP A 192 11.93 -12.79 10.57
CA ASP A 192 12.15 -14.02 11.37
C ASP A 192 12.31 -13.69 12.86
N ARG A 193 13.02 -12.62 13.18
CA ARG A 193 13.21 -12.16 14.57
C ARG A 193 11.89 -11.69 15.20
N VAL A 194 11.08 -10.96 14.42
CA VAL A 194 9.73 -10.54 14.86
C VAL A 194 8.85 -11.77 15.12
N ALA A 195 8.82 -12.72 14.20
CA ALA A 195 8.03 -13.94 14.33
C ALA A 195 8.44 -14.75 15.58
N LYS A 196 9.75 -14.88 15.81
CA LYS A 196 10.28 -15.55 17.00
C LYS A 196 9.82 -14.88 18.29
N GLU A 197 9.90 -13.56 18.37
CA GLU A 197 9.44 -12.81 19.54
C GLU A 197 7.92 -12.93 19.74
N MET A 198 7.17 -12.90 18.65
CA MET A 198 5.70 -13.07 18.68
C MET A 198 5.27 -14.54 18.88
N LYS A 199 6.19 -15.50 18.81
CA LYS A 199 5.94 -16.94 18.89
C LYS A 199 4.95 -17.44 17.84
N ILE A 200 5.07 -16.92 16.61
CA ILE A 200 4.27 -17.33 15.45
C ILE A 200 5.17 -17.92 14.36
N PRO A 201 4.64 -18.77 13.47
CA PRO A 201 5.40 -19.30 12.33
C PRO A 201 5.91 -18.19 11.40
N CYS A 202 7.15 -18.34 10.91
CA CYS A 202 7.72 -17.57 9.81
C CYS A 202 8.02 -18.51 8.65
N PHE A 203 7.44 -18.25 7.49
CA PHE A 203 7.68 -19.03 6.29
C PHE A 203 8.65 -18.31 5.37
N VAL A 204 9.65 -19.05 4.87
CA VAL A 204 10.59 -18.58 3.86
C VAL A 204 10.22 -19.26 2.54
N VAL A 205 9.86 -18.47 1.54
CA VAL A 205 9.38 -18.97 0.25
C VAL A 205 10.28 -18.49 -0.89
N PRO A 206 10.31 -19.16 -2.03
CA PRO A 206 10.96 -18.64 -3.23
C PRO A 206 10.36 -17.29 -3.63
N THR A 207 11.11 -16.51 -4.42
CA THR A 207 10.60 -15.25 -4.99
C THR A 207 9.39 -15.53 -5.89
N GLY A 208 8.34 -14.73 -5.71
CA GLY A 208 7.09 -14.79 -6.47
C GLY A 208 5.87 -14.90 -5.56
N TRP A 209 4.92 -13.98 -5.76
CA TRP A 209 3.77 -13.82 -4.88
C TRP A 209 2.85 -15.05 -4.77
N LYS A 210 2.78 -15.88 -5.81
CA LYS A 210 2.03 -17.15 -5.83
C LYS A 210 2.35 -18.08 -4.63
N PHE A 211 3.58 -18.04 -4.13
CA PHE A 211 3.97 -18.86 -2.98
C PHE A 211 3.34 -18.36 -1.67
N PHE A 212 3.18 -17.05 -1.53
CA PHE A 212 2.40 -16.48 -0.42
C PHE A 212 0.90 -16.79 -0.57
N GLY A 213 0.37 -16.75 -1.80
CA GLY A 213 -1.01 -17.16 -2.09
C GLY A 213 -1.30 -18.59 -1.61
N ASN A 214 -0.38 -19.54 -1.82
CA ASN A 214 -0.52 -20.90 -1.31
C ASN A 214 -0.59 -20.96 0.23
N LEU A 215 0.11 -20.10 0.94
CA LEU A 215 0.01 -19.99 2.41
C LEU A 215 -1.33 -19.39 2.82
N MET A 216 -1.82 -18.39 2.08
CA MET A 216 -3.12 -17.77 2.33
C MET A 216 -4.27 -18.76 2.12
N ASP A 217 -4.13 -19.71 1.20
CA ASP A 217 -5.12 -20.76 0.91
C ASP A 217 -4.92 -22.05 1.72
N SER A 218 -3.98 -22.05 2.66
CA SER A 218 -3.64 -23.23 3.46
C SER A 218 -4.83 -23.89 4.16
N GLY A 219 -5.80 -23.11 4.62
CA GLY A 219 -7.02 -23.62 5.25
C GLY A 219 -7.94 -24.39 4.29
N SER A 220 -8.11 -23.89 3.06
CA SER A 220 -8.93 -24.55 2.03
C SER A 220 -8.26 -25.79 1.44
N MET A 221 -6.94 -25.88 1.54
CA MET A 221 -6.16 -27.05 1.12
C MET A 221 -6.15 -28.19 2.16
N GLY A 222 -7.01 -28.14 3.17
CA GLY A 222 -7.13 -29.16 4.22
C GLY A 222 -5.97 -29.19 5.22
N LYS A 223 -5.21 -28.11 5.32
CA LYS A 223 -4.09 -27.92 6.24
C LYS A 223 -4.42 -26.89 7.31
N THR A 224 -3.44 -26.58 8.15
CA THR A 224 -3.57 -25.50 9.15
C THR A 224 -3.82 -24.18 8.46
N ASN A 225 -4.85 -23.44 8.90
CA ASN A 225 -5.12 -22.09 8.42
C ASN A 225 -4.15 -21.09 9.06
N TYR A 226 -3.26 -20.53 8.27
CA TYR A 226 -2.27 -19.53 8.69
C TYR A 226 -2.76 -18.08 8.57
N CYS A 227 -3.99 -17.84 8.11
CA CYS A 227 -4.57 -16.49 8.07
C CYS A 227 -5.20 -16.06 9.40
N PRO A 228 -5.08 -14.78 9.80
CA PRO A 228 -4.40 -13.67 9.09
C PRO A 228 -2.89 -13.82 8.99
N LEU A 229 -2.37 -13.54 7.80
CA LEU A 229 -0.96 -13.65 7.43
C LEU A 229 -0.47 -12.29 6.91
N ILE A 230 0.75 -11.88 7.28
CA ILE A 230 1.46 -10.75 6.66
C ILE A 230 2.69 -11.31 5.94
N CYS A 231 2.92 -10.84 4.74
CA CYS A 231 4.07 -11.25 3.94
C CYS A 231 4.68 -10.09 3.15
N GLY A 232 5.93 -10.26 2.76
CA GLY A 232 6.63 -9.23 1.98
C GLY A 232 7.90 -9.73 1.31
N GLU A 233 8.33 -8.91 0.36
CA GLU A 233 9.51 -9.10 -0.47
C GLU A 233 10.44 -7.91 -0.35
N GLU A 234 11.73 -8.13 -0.61
CA GLU A 234 12.74 -7.07 -0.69
C GLU A 234 12.51 -6.14 -1.89
N SER A 235 11.74 -6.62 -2.87
CA SER A 235 11.39 -5.92 -4.11
C SER A 235 10.15 -5.04 -4.00
N PHE A 236 9.94 -4.43 -2.82
CA PHE A 236 8.87 -3.46 -2.54
C PHE A 236 7.45 -4.04 -2.47
N GLY A 237 7.29 -5.36 -2.49
CA GLY A 237 5.99 -6.02 -2.34
C GLY A 237 5.66 -6.30 -0.88
N THR A 238 4.49 -5.86 -0.42
CA THR A 238 3.98 -6.15 0.93
C THR A 238 2.48 -6.38 0.85
N GLY A 239 1.97 -7.33 1.64
CA GLY A 239 0.55 -7.61 1.66
C GLY A 239 0.15 -8.52 2.81
N SER A 240 -1.10 -8.87 2.82
CA SER A 240 -1.72 -9.72 3.82
C SER A 240 -2.80 -10.58 3.17
N SER A 241 -3.40 -11.48 3.95
CA SER A 241 -4.47 -12.36 3.46
C SER A 241 -5.81 -11.69 3.16
N HIS A 242 -5.88 -10.36 3.13
CA HIS A 242 -7.07 -9.59 2.75
C HIS A 242 -7.37 -9.72 1.24
N ILE A 243 -6.32 -9.82 0.42
CA ILE A 243 -6.38 -10.18 -1.00
C ILE A 243 -5.27 -11.19 -1.33
N ARG A 244 -5.26 -11.75 -2.54
CA ARG A 244 -4.26 -12.75 -2.97
C ARG A 244 -3.08 -12.16 -3.75
N GLU A 245 -2.92 -10.84 -3.71
CA GLU A 245 -1.84 -10.09 -4.35
C GLU A 245 -1.17 -9.14 -3.34
N LYS A 246 -0.03 -8.57 -3.70
CA LYS A 246 0.63 -7.46 -3.02
C LYS A 246 -0.31 -6.24 -3.05
N ASP A 247 -0.16 -5.35 -2.09
CA ASP A 247 -1.03 -4.19 -2.01
C ASP A 247 -0.25 -2.98 -1.48
N GLY A 248 0.13 -2.10 -2.39
CA GLY A 248 0.93 -0.92 -2.06
C GLY A 248 0.19 0.07 -1.17
N ILE A 249 -1.08 0.35 -1.46
CA ILE A 249 -1.90 1.27 -0.65
C ILE A 249 -2.19 0.69 0.74
N TRP A 250 -2.43 -0.61 0.84
CA TRP A 250 -2.58 -1.29 2.13
C TRP A 250 -1.32 -1.11 3.00
N ALA A 251 -0.13 -1.25 2.42
CA ALA A 251 1.13 -1.05 3.15
C ALA A 251 1.29 0.40 3.64
N VAL A 252 0.90 1.38 2.82
CA VAL A 252 0.86 2.81 3.21
C VAL A 252 -0.10 3.02 4.39
N LEU A 253 -1.30 2.45 4.33
CA LEU A 253 -2.29 2.54 5.40
C LEU A 253 -1.83 1.83 6.68
N CYS A 254 -1.10 0.70 6.59
CA CYS A 254 -0.47 0.07 7.74
C CYS A 254 0.43 1.06 8.50
N TRP A 255 1.32 1.73 7.77
CA TRP A 255 2.25 2.69 8.38
C TRP A 255 1.52 3.90 8.96
N LEU A 256 0.55 4.47 8.26
CA LEU A 256 -0.25 5.59 8.77
C LEU A 256 -1.01 5.18 10.05
N ASN A 257 -1.58 3.98 10.09
CA ASN A 257 -2.29 3.50 11.28
C ASN A 257 -1.33 3.25 12.46
N ILE A 258 -0.14 2.70 12.19
CA ILE A 258 0.90 2.52 13.22
C ILE A 258 1.36 3.88 13.76
N LEU A 259 1.64 4.83 12.89
CA LEU A 259 2.03 6.19 13.26
C LEU A 259 0.93 6.90 14.05
N ALA A 260 -0.33 6.78 13.63
CA ALA A 260 -1.48 7.32 14.35
C ALA A 260 -1.56 6.76 15.78
N SER A 261 -1.53 5.44 15.91
CA SER A 261 -1.61 4.76 17.21
C SER A 261 -0.45 5.10 18.15
N ARG A 262 0.75 5.34 17.61
CA ARG A 262 1.94 5.70 18.42
C ARG A 262 2.04 7.19 18.76
N ASN A 263 1.29 8.04 18.08
CA ASN A 263 1.27 9.49 18.31
C ASN A 263 -0.02 9.97 19.01
N GLU A 264 -0.82 9.05 19.55
CA GLU A 264 -2.01 9.37 20.35
C GLU A 264 -1.69 9.84 21.78
N GLN A 265 -0.40 9.89 22.16
CA GLN A 265 0.05 10.33 23.50
C GLN A 265 0.28 11.84 23.54
#